data_8595ab48a0c77b679a2227d22f798738
#
_entry.id   8595ab48a0c77b679a2227d22f798738
#
_cell.length_a   1.000
_cell.length_b   1.000
_cell.length_c   1.000
_cell.angle_alpha   90.00
_cell.angle_beta   90.00
_cell.angle_gamma   90.00
#
_symmetry.space_group_name_H-M   'P 1'
#
loop_
_entity.id
_entity.type
_entity.pdbx_description
1 polymer ?
#
loop_
_entity_poly.entity_id
_entity_poly.type
_entity_poly.pdbx_seq_one_letter_code
_entity_poly.pdbx_strand_id
1 'polypeptide(L)'
;KFDYGEYDDDYTGESADDKKKKVKRDYDFGFVKDDVKKGLLPDILQNLLSNRKKAKKEMKRVNKAMDSMDEYILSVFKKDEDTRFGQVTDDYAREIVKQYCPSITDETKLVDFKKTLEEAFFSLKVDYTMFNARQLGLKVSANSIYGFTGAQACGKYSLIECSMSVTSRGRELITDSALFFEKHYGATTVYGDTDSTMVYVPEIDNDPKKVWEMADVMERKINGTKD
;
A
#
# COMPACT_ATOMS: atom_id res chain seq x y z
N LYS A 1 -20.68 11.88 -17.17
CA LYS A 1 -21.54 12.73 -16.32
C LYS A 1 -21.22 12.39 -14.90
N PHE A 2 -20.61 13.32 -14.17
CA PHE A 2 -20.20 13.09 -12.79
C PHE A 2 -21.16 13.86 -11.88
N ASP A 3 -21.68 13.19 -10.85
CA ASP A 3 -22.55 13.79 -9.85
C ASP A 3 -21.69 14.31 -8.69
N TYR A 4 -21.64 15.63 -8.54
CA TYR A 4 -20.91 16.27 -7.45
C TYR A 4 -21.89 16.75 -6.38
N GLY A 5 -21.79 16.18 -5.18
CA GLY A 5 -22.41 16.78 -4.01
C GLY A 5 -21.80 18.17 -3.77
N GLU A 6 -22.67 19.16 -3.51
CA GLU A 6 -22.28 20.55 -3.30
C GLU A 6 -21.20 20.74 -2.25
N TYR A 7 -20.19 21.55 -2.60
CA TYR A 7 -19.39 22.29 -1.65
C TYR A 7 -20.07 23.64 -1.42
N ASP A 8 -20.43 23.94 -0.18
CA ASP A 8 -20.94 25.23 0.25
C ASP A 8 -19.77 26.20 0.32
N ASP A 9 -19.65 27.12 -0.63
CA ASP A 9 -18.59 28.14 -0.68
C ASP A 9 -18.81 29.28 0.34
N ASP A 10 -19.89 29.26 1.10
CA ASP A 10 -20.24 30.31 2.05
C ASP A 10 -20.12 29.81 3.51
N TYR A 11 -18.87 29.68 3.99
CA TYR A 11 -18.61 29.71 5.44
C TYR A 11 -18.62 31.15 5.94
N THR A 12 -19.71 31.86 5.75
CA THR A 12 -20.05 33.06 6.51
C THR A 12 -20.88 32.62 7.70
N GLY A 13 -20.30 32.79 8.92
CA GLY A 13 -20.91 32.35 10.18
C GLY A 13 -22.22 33.06 10.55
N GLU A 14 -23.24 32.92 9.73
CA GLU A 14 -24.59 33.41 9.99
C GLU A 14 -25.59 32.26 10.09
N SER A 15 -26.30 32.32 11.19
CA SER A 15 -27.36 31.54 11.76
C SER A 15 -28.10 30.46 10.95
N ALA A 16 -28.46 29.40 11.69
CA ALA A 16 -29.03 28.10 11.39
C ALA A 16 -30.40 28.04 10.67
N ASP A 17 -30.91 29.11 10.08
CA ASP A 17 -32.30 29.16 9.57
C ASP A 17 -32.46 29.27 8.04
N ASP A 18 -31.42 29.45 7.28
CA ASP A 18 -31.49 29.41 5.81
C ASP A 18 -31.06 28.03 5.30
N LYS A 19 -31.98 27.10 5.24
CA LYS A 19 -31.84 25.87 4.43
C LYS A 19 -31.85 26.27 2.95
N LYS A 20 -30.72 26.80 2.45
CA LYS A 20 -30.51 26.99 1.00
C LYS A 20 -30.69 25.63 0.33
N LYS A 21 -31.64 25.54 -0.61
CA LYS A 21 -31.84 24.37 -1.46
C LYS A 21 -30.51 24.06 -2.15
N LYS A 22 -29.91 22.91 -1.82
CA LYS A 22 -28.73 22.42 -2.50
C LYS A 22 -29.02 22.25 -3.97
N VAL A 23 -28.42 23.07 -4.81
CA VAL A 23 -28.58 23.01 -6.28
C VAL A 23 -27.56 22.01 -6.78
N LYS A 24 -28.04 20.84 -7.20
CA LYS A 24 -27.21 19.81 -7.81
C LYS A 24 -26.70 20.33 -9.14
N ARG A 25 -25.37 20.52 -9.29
CA ARG A 25 -24.74 20.96 -10.54
C ARG A 25 -24.03 19.78 -11.17
N ASP A 26 -24.39 19.46 -12.39
CA ASP A 26 -23.69 18.46 -13.19
C ASP A 26 -22.56 19.16 -13.96
N TYR A 27 -21.34 18.66 -13.83
CA TYR A 27 -20.18 19.14 -14.57
C TYR A 27 -19.68 18.06 -15.50
N ASP A 28 -19.40 18.43 -16.75
CA ASP A 28 -18.73 17.57 -17.72
C ASP A 28 -17.31 18.06 -17.96
N PHE A 29 -16.30 17.24 -17.62
CA PHE A 29 -14.91 17.56 -17.89
C PHE A 29 -14.35 16.64 -18.95
N GLY A 30 -13.63 17.22 -19.91
CA GLY A 30 -12.87 16.50 -20.91
C GLY A 30 -11.39 16.52 -20.57
N PHE A 31 -10.76 15.35 -20.63
CA PHE A 31 -9.30 15.21 -20.48
C PHE A 31 -8.68 14.83 -21.81
N VAL A 32 -7.52 15.44 -22.12
CA VAL A 32 -6.73 15.05 -23.29
C VAL A 32 -6.16 13.66 -23.05
N LYS A 33 -6.35 12.76 -24.02
CA LYS A 33 -5.82 11.40 -23.95
C LYS A 33 -4.28 11.42 -23.99
N ASP A 34 -3.67 10.43 -23.31
CA ASP A 34 -2.22 10.31 -23.14
C ASP A 34 -1.49 10.09 -24.50
N ASP A 35 -2.16 9.44 -25.45
CA ASP A 35 -1.69 9.22 -26.83
C ASP A 35 -1.65 10.50 -27.68
N VAL A 36 -2.46 11.51 -27.34
CA VAL A 36 -2.48 12.80 -28.04
C VAL A 36 -1.41 13.74 -27.50
N LYS A 37 -1.33 13.90 -26.18
CA LYS A 37 -0.33 14.72 -25.50
C LYS A 37 -0.20 14.35 -24.04
N LYS A 38 0.99 13.92 -23.65
CA LYS A 38 1.31 13.65 -22.24
C LYS A 38 1.46 14.97 -21.47
N GLY A 39 0.71 15.11 -20.38
CA GLY A 39 0.79 16.27 -19.49
C GLY A 39 1.98 16.19 -18.55
N LEU A 40 2.50 17.34 -18.11
CA LEU A 40 3.63 17.43 -17.19
C LEU A 40 3.30 16.80 -15.82
N LEU A 41 2.13 17.11 -15.25
CA LEU A 41 1.72 16.56 -13.94
C LEU A 41 1.54 15.04 -13.95
N PRO A 42 0.88 14.42 -14.93
CA PRO A 42 0.84 12.96 -15.05
C PRO A 42 2.21 12.33 -15.17
N ASP A 43 3.16 12.95 -15.87
CA ASP A 43 4.52 12.42 -15.99
C ASP A 43 5.27 12.44 -14.65
N ILE A 44 5.21 13.55 -13.92
CA ILE A 44 5.78 13.67 -12.58
C ILE A 44 5.17 12.63 -11.64
N LEU A 45 3.84 12.50 -11.62
CA LEU A 45 3.13 11.54 -10.78
C LEU A 45 3.51 10.09 -11.11
N GLN A 46 3.62 9.76 -12.39
CA GLN A 46 4.04 8.42 -12.83
C GLN A 46 5.45 8.09 -12.34
N ASN A 47 6.38 9.06 -12.40
CA ASN A 47 7.73 8.91 -11.89
C ASN A 47 7.75 8.71 -10.36
N LEU A 48 6.99 9.51 -9.61
CA LEU A 48 6.88 9.36 -8.15
C LEU A 48 6.29 8.00 -7.76
N LEU A 49 5.22 7.56 -8.41
CA LEU A 49 4.57 6.28 -8.15
C LEU A 49 5.47 5.10 -8.51
N SER A 50 6.18 5.18 -9.64
CA SER A 50 7.12 4.15 -10.07
C SER A 50 8.28 4.00 -9.07
N ASN A 51 8.87 5.11 -8.63
CA ASN A 51 9.93 5.11 -7.63
C ASN A 51 9.43 4.62 -6.27
N ARG A 52 8.20 4.96 -5.88
CA ARG A 52 7.56 4.41 -4.68
C ARG A 52 7.37 2.90 -4.77
N LYS A 53 6.93 2.39 -5.93
CA LYS A 53 6.79 0.94 -6.16
C LYS A 53 8.13 0.23 -6.01
N LYS A 54 9.24 0.80 -6.55
CA LYS A 54 10.60 0.28 -6.36
C LYS A 54 11.01 0.25 -4.88
N ALA A 55 10.83 1.37 -4.18
CA ALA A 55 11.15 1.46 -2.74
C ALA A 55 10.35 0.44 -1.90
N LYS A 56 9.05 0.25 -2.18
CA LYS A 56 8.23 -0.78 -1.52
C LYS A 56 8.68 -2.20 -1.83
N LYS A 57 9.18 -2.46 -3.04
CA LYS A 57 9.73 -3.77 -3.42
C LYS A 57 11.00 -4.08 -2.64
N GLU A 58 11.91 -3.12 -2.54
CA GLU A 58 13.14 -3.28 -1.74
C GLU A 58 12.81 -3.44 -0.24
N MET A 59 11.90 -2.63 0.29
CA MET A 59 11.42 -2.77 1.68
C MET A 59 10.88 -4.18 1.96
N LYS A 60 10.05 -4.74 1.05
CA LYS A 60 9.55 -6.11 1.19
C LYS A 60 10.66 -7.15 1.13
N ARG A 61 11.66 -6.95 0.25
CA ARG A 61 12.84 -7.83 0.15
C ARG A 61 13.63 -7.86 1.46
N VAL A 62 13.90 -6.67 2.01
CA VAL A 62 14.62 -6.53 3.28
C VAL A 62 13.81 -7.13 4.44
N ASN A 63 12.50 -6.87 4.48
CA ASN A 63 11.64 -7.43 5.52
C ASN A 63 11.66 -8.97 5.47
N LYS A 64 11.53 -9.56 4.27
CA LYS A 64 11.63 -11.01 4.12
C LYS A 64 12.98 -11.56 4.57
N ALA A 65 14.07 -10.82 4.33
CA ALA A 65 15.40 -11.19 4.82
C ALA A 65 15.47 -11.16 6.36
N MET A 66 14.89 -10.12 6.98
CA MET A 66 14.80 -10.03 8.44
C MET A 66 13.96 -11.17 9.02
N ASP A 67 12.80 -11.46 8.42
CA ASP A 67 11.92 -12.57 8.84
C ASP A 67 12.64 -13.92 8.72
N SER A 68 13.48 -14.09 7.68
CA SER A 68 14.29 -15.32 7.50
C SER A 68 15.44 -15.45 8.49
N MET A 69 15.88 -14.34 9.10
CA MET A 69 16.92 -14.32 10.15
C MET A 69 16.32 -14.31 11.57
N ASP A 70 15.02 -14.57 11.70
CA ASP A 70 14.24 -14.49 12.93
C ASP A 70 14.64 -15.58 13.96
N GLU A 71 13.89 -15.63 15.05
CA GLU A 71 14.05 -16.46 16.25
C GLU A 71 14.50 -17.91 15.97
N TYR A 72 14.06 -18.48 14.84
CA TYR A 72 14.46 -19.82 14.42
C TYR A 72 15.98 -19.90 14.17
N ILE A 73 16.53 -18.99 13.36
CA ILE A 73 17.99 -18.95 13.09
C ILE A 73 18.77 -18.72 14.37
N LEU A 74 18.31 -17.77 15.20
CA LEU A 74 18.90 -17.53 16.50
C LEU A 74 18.81 -18.76 17.43
N SER A 75 17.75 -19.57 17.33
CA SER A 75 17.58 -20.78 18.15
C SER A 75 18.52 -21.91 17.74
N VAL A 76 18.75 -22.08 16.43
CA VAL A 76 19.69 -23.08 15.89
C VAL A 76 21.10 -22.80 16.37
N PHE A 77 21.46 -21.52 16.54
CA PHE A 77 22.81 -21.11 16.95
C PHE A 77 22.96 -20.82 18.45
N LYS A 78 21.92 -21.05 19.26
CA LYS A 78 22.00 -20.97 20.75
C LYS A 78 22.72 -22.12 21.41
N LYS A 79 23.09 -23.14 20.63
CA LYS A 79 23.78 -24.34 21.17
C LYS A 79 25.27 -24.09 21.21
N ASP A 80 25.86 -24.35 22.38
CA ASP A 80 27.27 -24.46 22.71
C ASP A 80 28.26 -23.46 22.09
N GLU A 81 28.90 -22.64 22.93
CA GLU A 81 29.80 -21.55 22.57
C GLU A 81 31.04 -21.99 21.77
N ASP A 82 31.47 -23.26 21.90
CA ASP A 82 32.62 -23.82 21.20
C ASP A 82 32.31 -24.47 19.84
N THR A 83 31.04 -24.58 19.48
CA THR A 83 30.61 -25.15 18.19
C THR A 83 31.04 -24.24 17.02
N ARG A 84 31.57 -24.86 15.95
CA ARG A 84 31.93 -24.15 14.72
C ARG A 84 30.74 -24.12 13.73
N PHE A 85 30.66 -23.13 12.91
CA PHE A 85 29.61 -22.99 11.90
C PHE A 85 29.51 -24.21 10.95
N GLY A 86 30.64 -24.82 10.58
CA GLY A 86 30.67 -26.04 9.78
C GLY A 86 30.02 -27.27 10.42
N GLN A 87 29.84 -27.28 11.76
CA GLN A 87 29.19 -28.37 12.50
C GLN A 87 27.66 -28.21 12.60
N VAL A 88 27.10 -27.12 12.12
CA VAL A 88 25.64 -26.91 12.08
C VAL A 88 25.03 -27.79 11.00
N THR A 89 24.12 -28.66 11.40
CA THR A 89 23.47 -29.65 10.52
C THR A 89 22.26 -29.12 9.79
N ASP A 90 21.79 -27.92 10.11
CA ASP A 90 20.62 -27.29 9.47
C ASP A 90 21.06 -26.57 8.20
N ASP A 91 20.81 -27.19 7.05
CA ASP A 91 21.18 -26.67 5.73
C ASP A 91 20.48 -25.36 5.39
N TYR A 92 19.21 -25.19 5.80
CA TYR A 92 18.45 -23.94 5.56
C TYR A 92 19.06 -22.78 6.36
N ALA A 93 19.34 -22.98 7.64
CA ALA A 93 19.99 -21.97 8.47
C ALA A 93 21.38 -21.60 7.94
N ARG A 94 22.16 -22.60 7.47
CA ARG A 94 23.47 -22.37 6.85
C ARG A 94 23.38 -21.55 5.58
N GLU A 95 22.41 -21.81 4.71
CA GLU A 95 22.21 -21.08 3.46
C GLU A 95 21.84 -19.61 3.74
N ILE A 96 20.88 -19.36 4.64
CA ILE A 96 20.48 -18.00 5.03
C ILE A 96 21.66 -17.21 5.59
N VAL A 97 22.44 -17.81 6.46
CA VAL A 97 23.60 -17.16 7.07
C VAL A 97 24.67 -16.84 6.02
N LYS A 98 25.02 -17.77 5.14
CA LYS A 98 26.00 -17.52 4.07
C LYS A 98 25.52 -16.40 3.13
N GLN A 99 24.23 -16.31 2.89
CA GLN A 99 23.64 -15.26 2.04
C GLN A 99 23.79 -13.87 2.65
N TYR A 100 23.57 -13.72 3.95
CA TYR A 100 23.53 -12.40 4.61
C TYR A 100 24.80 -12.06 5.38
N CYS A 101 25.62 -13.06 5.70
CA CYS A 101 26.87 -12.93 6.43
C CYS A 101 28.02 -13.60 5.64
N PRO A 102 28.43 -13.08 4.49
CA PRO A 102 29.43 -13.74 3.62
C PRO A 102 30.83 -13.86 4.24
N SER A 103 31.09 -13.13 5.32
CA SER A 103 32.37 -13.22 6.06
C SER A 103 32.50 -14.46 6.93
N ILE A 104 31.40 -15.21 7.12
CA ILE A 104 31.38 -16.41 7.95
C ILE A 104 31.89 -17.60 7.16
N THR A 105 32.88 -18.30 7.74
CA THR A 105 33.44 -19.53 7.23
C THR A 105 33.10 -20.72 8.11
N ASP A 106 33.24 -21.94 7.62
CA ASP A 106 32.94 -23.15 8.38
C ASP A 106 33.80 -23.27 9.66
N GLU A 107 34.94 -22.56 9.72
CA GLU A 107 35.84 -22.50 10.91
C GLU A 107 35.42 -21.45 11.95
N THR A 108 34.46 -20.58 11.63
CA THR A 108 34.00 -19.48 12.50
C THR A 108 33.30 -20.07 13.73
N LYS A 109 33.73 -19.66 14.93
CA LYS A 109 33.08 -20.05 16.19
C LYS A 109 31.72 -19.39 16.33
N LEU A 110 30.76 -20.05 16.94
CA LEU A 110 29.40 -19.54 17.13
C LEU A 110 29.35 -18.25 17.96
N VAL A 111 30.29 -18.00 18.84
CA VAL A 111 30.41 -16.75 19.61
C VAL A 111 30.67 -15.54 18.66
N ASP A 112 31.66 -15.72 17.78
CA ASP A 112 32.01 -14.68 16.79
C ASP A 112 30.91 -14.49 15.74
N PHE A 113 30.24 -15.58 15.41
CA PHE A 113 29.09 -15.61 14.53
C PHE A 113 27.90 -14.80 15.07
N LYS A 114 27.56 -14.94 16.34
CA LYS A 114 26.43 -14.22 16.94
C LYS A 114 26.56 -12.71 16.76
N LYS A 115 27.76 -12.17 16.98
CA LYS A 115 28.04 -10.75 16.80
C LYS A 115 27.85 -10.33 15.33
N THR A 116 28.39 -11.11 14.39
CA THR A 116 28.27 -10.84 12.95
C THR A 116 26.80 -10.92 12.50
N LEU A 117 26.02 -11.84 13.05
CA LEU A 117 24.58 -11.96 12.76
C LEU A 117 23.79 -10.77 13.29
N GLU A 118 24.08 -10.30 14.49
CA GLU A 118 23.47 -9.11 15.08
C GLU A 118 23.79 -7.84 14.26
N GLU A 119 25.03 -7.70 13.80
CA GLU A 119 25.46 -6.60 12.92
C GLU A 119 24.74 -6.65 11.57
N ALA A 120 24.61 -7.84 10.97
CA ALA A 120 23.87 -8.02 9.71
C ALA A 120 22.39 -7.71 9.88
N PHE A 121 21.75 -8.18 10.94
CA PHE A 121 20.35 -7.88 11.26
C PHE A 121 20.13 -6.38 11.50
N PHE A 122 21.04 -5.74 12.22
CA PHE A 122 21.00 -4.29 12.42
C PHE A 122 21.11 -3.51 11.09
N SER A 123 22.00 -3.93 10.20
CA SER A 123 22.13 -3.35 8.86
C SER A 123 20.83 -3.49 8.05
N LEU A 124 20.18 -4.66 8.06
CA LEU A 124 18.89 -4.86 7.42
C LEU A 124 17.80 -3.97 8.01
N LYS A 125 17.79 -3.77 9.34
CA LYS A 125 16.84 -2.88 10.01
C LYS A 125 17.04 -1.42 9.60
N VAL A 126 18.26 -0.97 9.43
CA VAL A 126 18.60 0.37 8.90
C VAL A 126 18.09 0.50 7.47
N ASP A 127 18.36 -0.48 6.60
CA ASP A 127 17.89 -0.49 5.22
C ASP A 127 16.37 -0.47 5.14
N TYR A 128 15.68 -1.27 5.95
CA TYR A 128 14.21 -1.25 6.04
C TYR A 128 13.69 0.14 6.39
N THR A 129 14.27 0.76 7.40
CA THR A 129 13.88 2.10 7.87
C THR A 129 14.10 3.14 6.76
N MET A 130 15.23 3.08 6.07
CA MET A 130 15.55 3.95 4.94
C MET A 130 14.54 3.79 3.78
N PHE A 131 14.26 2.56 3.34
CA PHE A 131 13.28 2.32 2.28
C PHE A 131 11.87 2.71 2.69
N ASN A 132 11.50 2.51 3.96
CA ASN A 132 10.20 2.94 4.48
C ASN A 132 10.08 4.47 4.48
N ALA A 133 11.08 5.19 4.96
CA ALA A 133 11.11 6.64 4.91
C ALA A 133 11.03 7.16 3.46
N ARG A 134 11.79 6.56 2.55
CA ARG A 134 11.76 6.90 1.12
C ARG A 134 10.38 6.68 0.50
N GLN A 135 9.72 5.54 0.73
CA GLN A 135 8.39 5.29 0.17
C GLN A 135 7.33 6.22 0.75
N LEU A 136 7.45 6.59 2.04
CA LEU A 136 6.57 7.58 2.68
C LEU A 136 6.77 8.97 2.10
N GLY A 137 8.01 9.43 1.94
CA GLY A 137 8.32 10.72 1.32
C GLY A 137 7.74 10.83 -0.10
N LEU A 138 7.89 9.77 -0.92
CA LEU A 138 7.31 9.73 -2.25
C LEU A 138 5.76 9.73 -2.24
N LYS A 139 5.13 9.08 -1.23
CA LYS A 139 3.68 9.13 -1.03
C LYS A 139 3.23 10.56 -0.69
N VAL A 140 3.92 11.22 0.23
CA VAL A 140 3.60 12.60 0.62
C VAL A 140 3.74 13.54 -0.57
N SER A 141 4.84 13.43 -1.35
CA SER A 141 5.05 14.25 -2.55
C SER A 141 3.93 14.06 -3.59
N ALA A 142 3.52 12.82 -3.86
CA ALA A 142 2.43 12.55 -4.79
C ALA A 142 1.09 13.11 -4.29
N ASN A 143 0.78 12.93 -3.01
CA ASN A 143 -0.45 13.46 -2.42
C ASN A 143 -0.44 15.00 -2.35
N SER A 144 0.74 15.62 -2.18
CA SER A 144 0.87 17.09 -2.18
C SER A 144 0.54 17.68 -3.55
N ILE A 145 0.90 17.01 -4.65
CA ILE A 145 0.51 17.45 -6.01
C ILE A 145 -1.01 17.44 -6.13
N TYR A 146 -1.67 16.35 -5.69
CA TYR A 146 -3.13 16.28 -5.68
C TYR A 146 -3.74 17.36 -4.79
N GLY A 147 -3.27 17.50 -3.56
CA GLY A 147 -3.74 18.51 -2.61
C GLY A 147 -3.58 19.94 -3.14
N PHE A 148 -2.48 20.22 -3.84
CA PHE A 148 -2.23 21.53 -4.45
C PHE A 148 -3.20 21.85 -5.58
N THR A 149 -3.56 20.88 -6.41
CA THR A 149 -4.57 21.09 -7.47
C THR A 149 -5.96 21.40 -6.92
N GLY A 150 -6.30 20.85 -5.73
CA GLY A 150 -7.59 21.09 -5.06
C GLY A 150 -7.63 22.32 -4.14
N ALA A 151 -6.47 22.96 -3.87
CA ALA A 151 -6.38 24.06 -2.92
C ALA A 151 -6.77 25.39 -3.59
N GLN A 152 -7.95 25.91 -3.29
CA GLN A 152 -8.43 27.21 -3.82
C GLN A 152 -7.59 28.39 -3.37
N ALA A 153 -7.00 28.32 -2.18
CA ALA A 153 -6.21 29.41 -1.57
C ALA A 153 -4.85 29.66 -2.24
N CYS A 154 -4.31 28.72 -3.02
CA CYS A 154 -3.00 28.84 -3.66
C CYS A 154 -3.02 29.47 -5.07
N GLY A 155 -4.12 29.96 -5.53
CA GLY A 155 -4.43 30.99 -6.52
C GLY A 155 -3.97 30.83 -7.97
N LYS A 156 -2.77 30.42 -8.29
CA LYS A 156 -2.26 30.47 -9.67
C LYS A 156 -2.35 29.13 -10.45
N TYR A 157 -2.42 28.01 -9.75
CA TYR A 157 -2.33 26.68 -10.36
C TYR A 157 -3.35 25.69 -9.79
N SER A 158 -4.37 26.17 -9.07
CA SER A 158 -5.45 25.29 -8.62
C SER A 158 -6.29 24.88 -9.84
N LEU A 159 -6.49 23.59 -9.99
CA LEU A 159 -7.32 22.98 -11.02
C LEU A 159 -8.32 22.07 -10.28
N ILE A 160 -9.36 22.71 -9.79
CA ILE A 160 -10.37 22.05 -8.94
C ILE A 160 -11.05 20.90 -9.66
N GLU A 161 -11.25 21.06 -10.97
CA GLU A 161 -11.83 20.06 -11.86
C GLU A 161 -11.05 18.73 -11.82
N CYS A 162 -9.72 18.82 -11.74
CA CYS A 162 -8.86 17.65 -11.61
C CYS A 162 -9.11 16.93 -10.28
N SER A 163 -9.15 17.68 -9.18
CA SER A 163 -9.39 17.15 -7.85
C SER A 163 -10.79 16.53 -7.72
N MET A 164 -11.80 17.22 -8.24
CA MET A 164 -13.19 16.74 -8.28
C MET A 164 -13.32 15.45 -9.09
N SER A 165 -12.66 15.36 -10.24
CA SER A 165 -12.69 14.17 -11.09
C SER A 165 -12.07 12.94 -10.39
N VAL A 166 -10.97 13.12 -9.65
CA VAL A 166 -10.33 12.05 -8.89
C VAL A 166 -11.25 11.53 -7.79
N THR A 167 -11.86 12.42 -7.01
CA THR A 167 -12.78 12.02 -5.92
C THR A 167 -14.06 11.40 -6.45
N SER A 168 -14.60 11.91 -7.59
CA SER A 168 -15.76 11.33 -8.24
C SER A 168 -15.48 9.91 -8.73
N ARG A 169 -14.33 9.70 -9.38
CA ARG A 169 -13.93 8.38 -9.84
C ARG A 169 -13.72 7.40 -8.67
N GLY A 170 -13.19 7.88 -7.55
CA GLY A 170 -13.06 7.09 -6.33
C GLY A 170 -14.43 6.62 -5.80
N ARG A 171 -15.40 7.53 -5.72
CA ARG A 171 -16.78 7.18 -5.30
C ARG A 171 -17.44 6.19 -6.26
N GLU A 172 -17.30 6.40 -7.55
CA GLU A 172 -17.80 5.46 -8.57
C GLU A 172 -17.22 4.06 -8.38
N LEU A 173 -15.89 3.95 -8.28
CA LEU A 173 -15.22 2.66 -8.11
C LEU A 173 -15.65 1.91 -6.84
N ILE A 174 -15.80 2.61 -5.71
CA ILE A 174 -16.21 1.94 -4.46
C ILE A 174 -17.67 1.50 -4.53
N THR A 175 -18.54 2.30 -5.17
CA THR A 175 -19.94 1.95 -5.39
C THR A 175 -20.08 0.76 -6.34
N ASP A 176 -19.36 0.78 -7.45
CA ASP A 176 -19.34 -0.33 -8.43
C ASP A 176 -18.83 -1.63 -7.79
N SER A 177 -17.82 -1.52 -6.92
CA SER A 177 -17.28 -2.67 -6.18
C SER A 177 -18.32 -3.24 -5.21
N ALA A 178 -19.03 -2.40 -4.47
CA ALA A 178 -20.09 -2.82 -3.55
C ALA A 178 -21.22 -3.54 -4.31
N LEU A 179 -21.71 -2.96 -5.39
CA LEU A 179 -22.74 -3.55 -6.26
C LEU A 179 -22.27 -4.85 -6.92
N PHE A 180 -20.99 -4.92 -7.28
CA PHE A 180 -20.41 -6.16 -7.82
C PHE A 180 -20.46 -7.31 -6.80
N PHE A 181 -20.06 -7.05 -5.55
CA PHE A 181 -20.10 -8.08 -4.51
C PHE A 181 -21.52 -8.47 -4.13
N GLU A 182 -22.43 -7.52 -4.04
CA GLU A 182 -23.84 -7.80 -3.83
C GLU A 182 -24.42 -8.70 -4.93
N LYS A 183 -24.20 -8.34 -6.19
CA LYS A 183 -24.75 -9.06 -7.35
C LYS A 183 -24.16 -10.46 -7.53
N HIS A 184 -22.87 -10.63 -7.32
CA HIS A 184 -22.18 -11.89 -7.64
C HIS A 184 -22.04 -12.86 -6.47
N TYR A 185 -22.15 -12.36 -5.23
CA TYR A 185 -21.91 -13.14 -4.03
C TYR A 185 -23.02 -12.99 -2.97
N GLY A 186 -24.10 -12.28 -3.26
CA GLY A 186 -25.14 -11.99 -2.29
C GLY A 186 -24.60 -11.28 -1.05
N ALA A 187 -23.46 -10.60 -1.19
CA ALA A 187 -22.80 -9.93 -0.08
C ALA A 187 -23.56 -8.66 0.33
N THR A 188 -23.51 -8.33 1.60
CA THR A 188 -24.02 -7.05 2.13
C THR A 188 -22.84 -6.17 2.50
N THR A 189 -22.80 -4.95 1.96
CA THR A 189 -21.80 -3.96 2.38
C THR A 189 -22.11 -3.45 3.78
N VAL A 190 -21.21 -3.71 4.72
CA VAL A 190 -21.36 -3.32 6.13
C VAL A 190 -20.70 -1.96 6.40
N TYR A 191 -19.57 -1.70 5.76
CA TYR A 191 -18.81 -0.48 5.93
C TYR A 191 -18.00 -0.17 4.68
N GLY A 192 -17.82 1.11 4.36
CA GLY A 192 -16.95 1.59 3.29
C GLY A 192 -16.25 2.87 3.70
N ASP A 193 -14.98 2.97 3.38
CA ASP A 193 -14.17 4.17 3.62
C ASP A 193 -13.15 4.35 2.50
N THR A 194 -13.21 5.50 1.84
CA THR A 194 -12.29 5.99 0.81
C THR A 194 -12.00 4.97 -0.30
N ASP A 195 -11.23 3.93 -0.01
CA ASP A 195 -10.75 2.87 -0.93
C ASP A 195 -10.95 1.45 -0.35
N SER A 196 -11.71 1.34 0.73
CA SER A 196 -11.96 0.08 1.44
C SER A 196 -13.45 -0.21 1.52
N THR A 197 -13.82 -1.45 1.25
CA THR A 197 -15.20 -1.94 1.42
C THR A 197 -15.18 -3.22 2.26
N MET A 198 -15.90 -3.20 3.38
CA MET A 198 -16.12 -4.39 4.20
C MET A 198 -17.48 -5.00 3.82
N VAL A 199 -17.43 -6.25 3.41
CA VAL A 199 -18.61 -6.98 2.99
C VAL A 199 -18.85 -8.20 3.87
N TYR A 200 -20.11 -8.46 4.17
CA TYR A 200 -20.58 -9.69 4.82
C TYR A 200 -21.14 -10.62 3.74
N VAL A 201 -20.66 -11.85 3.71
CA VAL A 201 -21.13 -12.90 2.78
C VAL A 201 -21.84 -13.97 3.62
N PRO A 202 -23.15 -14.15 3.45
CA PRO A 202 -23.94 -15.06 4.32
C PRO A 202 -23.52 -16.53 4.24
N GLU A 203 -22.98 -16.97 3.09
CA GLU A 203 -22.62 -18.36 2.84
C GLU A 203 -21.28 -18.79 3.46
N ILE A 204 -20.52 -17.84 4.00
CA ILE A 204 -19.23 -18.15 4.62
C ILE A 204 -19.46 -18.33 6.13
N ASP A 205 -19.33 -19.57 6.60
CA ASP A 205 -19.16 -19.85 8.02
C ASP A 205 -17.93 -19.11 8.57
N ASN A 206 -17.88 -18.85 9.89
CA ASN A 206 -16.76 -18.19 10.57
C ASN A 206 -15.44 -18.99 10.51
N ASP A 207 -15.17 -19.68 9.39
CA ASP A 207 -13.91 -20.37 9.12
C ASP A 207 -12.91 -19.41 8.43
N PRO A 208 -11.82 -19.03 9.11
CA PRO A 208 -10.84 -18.10 8.56
C PRO A 208 -10.25 -18.53 7.22
N LYS A 209 -10.09 -19.84 6.96
CA LYS A 209 -9.56 -20.34 5.70
C LYS A 209 -10.50 -20.08 4.54
N LYS A 210 -11.79 -20.37 4.72
CA LYS A 210 -12.83 -20.10 3.72
C LYS A 210 -12.96 -18.60 3.43
N VAL A 211 -12.82 -17.76 4.46
CA VAL A 211 -12.84 -16.30 4.30
C VAL A 211 -11.69 -15.83 3.39
N TRP A 212 -10.47 -16.32 3.62
CA TRP A 212 -9.31 -15.98 2.79
C TRP A 212 -9.42 -16.49 1.35
N GLU A 213 -9.84 -17.74 1.18
CA GLU A 213 -10.06 -18.33 -0.15
C GLU A 213 -11.11 -17.54 -0.96
N MET A 214 -12.21 -17.16 -0.31
CA MET A 214 -13.24 -16.35 -0.95
C MET A 214 -12.73 -14.94 -1.28
N ALA A 215 -11.98 -14.31 -0.39
CA ALA A 215 -11.39 -12.99 -0.64
C ALA A 215 -10.47 -13.00 -1.87
N ASP A 216 -9.64 -14.04 -2.01
CA ASP A 216 -8.77 -14.22 -3.18
C ASP A 216 -9.58 -14.42 -4.48
N VAL A 217 -10.66 -15.17 -4.43
CA VAL A 217 -11.57 -15.38 -5.59
C VAL A 217 -12.25 -14.06 -5.97
N MET A 218 -12.76 -13.31 -4.98
CA MET A 218 -13.39 -12.02 -5.17
C MET A 218 -12.42 -11.01 -5.79
N GLU A 219 -11.18 -10.92 -5.27
CA GLU A 219 -10.14 -10.04 -5.78
C GLU A 219 -9.82 -10.34 -7.24
N ARG A 220 -9.58 -11.61 -7.58
CA ARG A 220 -9.30 -12.02 -8.96
C ARG A 220 -10.45 -11.67 -9.90
N LYS A 221 -11.67 -11.92 -9.50
CA LYS A 221 -12.85 -11.73 -10.34
C LYS A 221 -13.15 -10.23 -10.58
N ILE A 222 -13.04 -9.39 -9.56
CA ILE A 222 -13.25 -7.93 -9.73
C ILE A 222 -12.15 -7.28 -10.57
N ASN A 223 -10.91 -7.80 -10.49
CA ASN A 223 -9.78 -7.32 -11.29
C ASN A 223 -9.75 -7.89 -12.71
N GLY A 224 -10.71 -8.76 -13.10
CA GLY A 224 -10.77 -9.36 -14.42
C GLY A 224 -9.62 -10.33 -14.72
N THR A 225 -8.90 -10.80 -13.71
CA THR A 225 -7.89 -11.86 -13.88
C THR A 225 -8.61 -13.16 -14.15
N LYS A 226 -8.35 -13.77 -15.32
CA LYS A 226 -8.82 -15.12 -15.64
C LYS A 226 -8.15 -16.12 -14.72
N ASP A 227 -8.93 -17.09 -14.23
CA ASP A 227 -8.44 -18.27 -13.51
C ASP A 227 -7.42 -19.05 -14.31
#